data_cb1ce2da902a9e9944f0da2b94c2b09a
#
_entry.id   cb1ce2da902a9e9944f0da2b94c2b09a
#
_cell.length_a   1.000
_cell.length_b   1.000
_cell.length_c   1.000
_cell.angle_alpha   90.00
_cell.angle_beta   90.00
_cell.angle_gamma   90.00
#
_symmetry.space_group_name_H-M   'P 1'
#
loop_
_entity.id
_entity.type
_entity.pdbx_description
1 polymer ?
#
loop_
_entity_poly.entity_id
_entity_poly.type
_entity_poly.pdbx_seq_one_letter_code
_entity_poly.pdbx_strand_id
1 'polypeptide(L)'
;ARLREGYTCLKVKVGRQSLSHDIETVSALAQPLGDVATLRLDANRAWSMADARVFAEAVQGLPVAYIEEPCVSCEDSLRLAQEAIVPIALDESLNAMDANQCNGLTGLAAFVIKPTLSGGVSRTIRLARAARACGAEPVISAAFESGVGIRALAYLSNAVMSPGVAAGLDTWRWLAEDVVDHAGLRCGAEWRFGSVAR
;
A
#
# COMPACT_ATOMS: atom_id res chain seq x y z
N ALA A 1 5.51 -14.61 13.00
CA ALA A 1 5.20 -13.64 14.07
C ALA A 1 3.96 -12.81 13.71
N ARG A 2 3.95 -12.03 12.61
CA ARG A 2 2.89 -11.06 12.25
C ARG A 2 1.50 -11.67 12.08
N LEU A 3 1.38 -12.84 11.48
CA LEU A 3 0.08 -13.54 11.37
C LEU A 3 -0.53 -13.86 12.75
N ARG A 4 0.32 -14.22 13.73
CA ARG A 4 -0.14 -14.46 15.11
C ARG A 4 -0.61 -13.19 15.82
N GLU A 5 -0.18 -12.01 15.37
CA GLU A 5 -0.63 -10.70 15.84
C GLU A 5 -1.92 -10.25 15.14
N GLY A 6 -2.48 -11.05 14.20
CA GLY A 6 -3.72 -10.75 13.48
C GLY A 6 -3.54 -9.96 12.18
N TYR A 7 -2.32 -9.80 11.67
CA TYR A 7 -2.11 -9.14 10.38
C TYR A 7 -2.60 -10.02 9.23
N THR A 8 -3.46 -9.48 8.39
CA THR A 8 -4.01 -10.12 7.17
C THR A 8 -3.41 -9.56 5.89
N CYS A 9 -2.56 -8.55 5.99
CA CYS A 9 -1.86 -7.93 4.87
C CYS A 9 -0.44 -7.60 5.28
N LEU A 10 0.54 -8.07 4.52
CA LEU A 10 1.97 -7.86 4.80
C LEU A 10 2.62 -7.13 3.62
N LYS A 11 3.33 -6.03 3.90
CA LYS A 11 4.09 -5.31 2.87
C LYS A 11 5.53 -5.82 2.83
N VAL A 12 6.02 -6.14 1.65
CA VAL A 12 7.39 -6.63 1.37
C VAL A 12 8.04 -5.70 0.37
N LYS A 13 9.24 -5.23 0.69
CA LYS A 13 10.07 -4.47 -0.25
C LYS A 13 10.78 -5.43 -1.21
N VAL A 14 10.67 -5.14 -2.50
CA VAL A 14 11.31 -5.84 -3.61
C VAL A 14 12.09 -4.85 -4.48
N GLY A 15 12.83 -5.32 -5.46
CA GLY A 15 13.61 -4.45 -6.36
C GLY A 15 14.95 -3.96 -5.78
N ARG A 16 15.37 -4.51 -4.62
CA ARG A 16 16.66 -4.17 -3.99
C ARG A 16 17.74 -5.21 -4.20
N GLN A 17 17.37 -6.39 -4.62
CA GLN A 17 18.23 -7.52 -4.90
C GLN A 17 18.08 -7.92 -6.38
N SER A 18 18.67 -9.04 -6.79
CA SER A 18 18.41 -9.60 -8.11
C SER A 18 16.94 -10.00 -8.24
N LEU A 19 16.43 -9.94 -9.47
CA LEU A 19 15.04 -10.33 -9.76
C LEU A 19 14.73 -11.77 -9.29
N SER A 20 15.66 -12.69 -9.51
CA SER A 20 15.54 -14.09 -9.07
C SER A 20 15.43 -14.20 -7.55
N HIS A 21 16.25 -13.45 -6.80
CA HIS A 21 16.21 -13.45 -5.34
C HIS A 21 14.88 -12.89 -4.81
N ASP A 22 14.37 -11.81 -5.42
CA ASP A 22 13.08 -11.25 -5.03
C ASP A 22 11.93 -12.23 -5.31
N ILE A 23 11.95 -12.94 -6.45
CA ILE A 23 10.97 -13.98 -6.80
C ILE A 23 11.01 -15.13 -5.78
N GLU A 24 12.20 -15.65 -5.46
CA GLU A 24 12.37 -16.71 -4.45
C GLU A 24 11.85 -16.27 -3.08
N THR A 25 12.19 -15.04 -2.67
CA THR A 25 11.76 -14.47 -1.38
C THR A 25 10.24 -14.36 -1.30
N VAL A 26 9.59 -13.80 -2.33
CA VAL A 26 8.13 -13.66 -2.36
C VAL A 26 7.46 -15.03 -2.37
N SER A 27 7.96 -15.98 -3.15
CA SER A 27 7.43 -17.34 -3.22
C SER A 27 7.52 -18.04 -1.85
N ALA A 28 8.66 -17.93 -1.17
CA ALA A 28 8.85 -18.50 0.16
C ALA A 28 7.95 -17.84 1.23
N LEU A 29 7.71 -16.52 1.12
CA LEU A 29 6.80 -15.80 2.02
C LEU A 29 5.34 -16.14 1.75
N ALA A 30 4.97 -16.40 0.51
CA ALA A 30 3.60 -16.73 0.10
C ALA A 30 3.13 -18.10 0.62
N GLN A 31 4.03 -19.09 0.64
CA GLN A 31 3.71 -20.48 1.05
C GLN A 31 2.95 -20.60 2.38
N PRO A 32 3.40 -19.96 3.50
CA PRO A 32 2.73 -20.09 4.79
C PRO A 32 1.49 -19.21 4.94
N LEU A 33 1.15 -18.37 3.96
CA LEU A 33 0.04 -17.43 4.08
C LEU A 33 -1.32 -18.09 3.78
N GLY A 34 -1.36 -19.00 2.79
CA GLY A 34 -2.62 -19.60 2.35
C GLY A 34 -3.66 -18.50 2.06
N ASP A 35 -4.89 -18.74 2.53
CA ASP A 35 -6.00 -17.78 2.42
C ASP A 35 -6.09 -16.80 3.62
N VAL A 36 -5.12 -16.85 4.56
CA VAL A 36 -5.18 -16.08 5.80
C VAL A 36 -4.70 -14.64 5.61
N ALA A 37 -3.75 -14.42 4.70
CA ALA A 37 -3.17 -13.10 4.47
C ALA A 37 -2.70 -12.92 3.03
N THR A 38 -2.55 -11.65 2.63
CA THR A 38 -2.04 -11.26 1.32
C THR A 38 -0.73 -10.49 1.43
N LEU A 39 0.02 -10.43 0.33
CA LEU A 39 1.23 -9.63 0.18
C LEU A 39 0.96 -8.36 -0.62
N ARG A 40 1.51 -7.24 -0.20
CA ARG A 40 1.70 -6.04 -0.98
C ARG A 40 3.19 -5.92 -1.27
N LEU A 41 3.56 -5.90 -2.53
CA LEU A 41 4.95 -5.89 -2.96
C LEU A 41 5.32 -4.47 -3.41
N ASP A 42 6.32 -3.86 -2.78
CA ASP A 42 6.70 -2.48 -3.07
C ASP A 42 8.09 -2.44 -3.71
N ALA A 43 8.11 -2.16 -5.00
CA ALA A 43 9.32 -2.11 -5.82
C ALA A 43 9.98 -0.73 -5.84
N ASN A 44 9.31 0.33 -5.38
CA ASN A 44 9.82 1.70 -5.40
C ASN A 44 10.47 2.09 -6.74
N ARG A 45 9.82 1.77 -7.86
CA ARG A 45 10.27 2.08 -9.23
C ARG A 45 11.60 1.42 -9.63
N ALA A 46 11.88 0.22 -9.12
CA ALA A 46 13.18 -0.40 -9.33
C ALA A 46 13.38 -0.98 -10.74
N TRP A 47 12.31 -1.37 -11.43
CA TRP A 47 12.44 -2.21 -12.60
C TRP A 47 12.19 -1.50 -13.94
N SER A 48 12.83 -2.03 -14.99
CA SER A 48 12.39 -1.80 -16.37
C SER A 48 11.03 -2.46 -16.60
N MET A 49 10.33 -2.06 -17.65
CA MET A 49 9.06 -2.73 -18.05
C MET A 49 9.26 -4.24 -18.27
N ALA A 50 10.40 -4.65 -18.85
CA ALA A 50 10.70 -6.04 -19.12
C ALA A 50 10.89 -6.84 -17.82
N ASP A 51 11.68 -6.33 -16.89
CA ASP A 51 11.92 -6.97 -15.58
C ASP A 51 10.65 -7.03 -14.74
N ALA A 52 9.87 -5.95 -14.74
CA ALA A 52 8.59 -5.88 -14.03
C ALA A 52 7.59 -6.92 -14.53
N ARG A 53 7.53 -7.15 -15.86
CA ARG A 53 6.69 -8.19 -16.46
C ARG A 53 7.16 -9.59 -16.06
N VAL A 54 8.46 -9.88 -16.16
CA VAL A 54 9.03 -11.18 -15.73
C VAL A 54 8.72 -11.46 -14.27
N PHE A 55 8.87 -10.43 -13.41
CA PHE A 55 8.52 -10.56 -12.00
C PHE A 55 7.02 -10.81 -11.78
N ALA A 56 6.16 -10.05 -12.46
CA ALA A 56 4.70 -10.20 -12.37
C ALA A 56 4.24 -11.60 -12.80
N GLU A 57 4.77 -12.12 -13.90
CA GLU A 57 4.50 -13.49 -14.38
C GLU A 57 4.94 -14.54 -13.35
N ALA A 58 6.11 -14.36 -12.72
CA ALA A 58 6.64 -15.31 -11.74
C ALA A 58 5.84 -15.34 -10.43
N VAL A 59 5.20 -14.25 -10.05
CA VAL A 59 4.38 -14.17 -8.81
C VAL A 59 2.87 -14.30 -9.09
N GLN A 60 2.49 -14.53 -10.33
CA GLN A 60 1.10 -14.77 -10.72
C GLN A 60 0.53 -15.99 -9.98
N GLY A 61 -0.67 -15.87 -9.45
CA GLY A 61 -1.32 -16.94 -8.67
C GLY A 61 -0.89 -17.05 -7.22
N LEU A 62 0.13 -16.29 -6.77
CA LEU A 62 0.45 -16.14 -5.36
C LEU A 62 -0.55 -15.17 -4.68
N PRO A 63 -0.69 -15.19 -3.34
CA PRO A 63 -1.58 -14.29 -2.62
C PRO A 63 -1.05 -12.85 -2.59
N VAL A 64 -0.83 -12.27 -3.78
CA VAL A 64 -0.35 -10.90 -3.99
C VAL A 64 -1.55 -9.99 -4.22
N ALA A 65 -1.77 -9.04 -3.30
CA ALA A 65 -2.83 -8.04 -3.44
C ALA A 65 -2.52 -7.04 -4.56
N TYR A 66 -1.26 -6.62 -4.68
CA TYR A 66 -0.74 -5.79 -5.77
C TYR A 66 0.79 -5.63 -5.70
N ILE A 67 1.38 -5.20 -6.83
CA ILE A 67 2.74 -4.66 -6.88
C ILE A 67 2.64 -3.14 -6.94
N GLU A 68 3.28 -2.45 -5.98
CA GLU A 68 3.31 -1.00 -5.83
C GLU A 68 4.51 -0.43 -6.56
N GLU A 69 4.29 0.56 -7.46
CA GLU A 69 5.33 1.26 -8.24
C GLU A 69 6.39 0.31 -8.85
N PRO A 70 5.99 -0.62 -9.74
CA PRO A 70 6.93 -1.61 -10.27
C PRO A 70 8.02 -0.98 -11.15
N CYS A 71 7.65 -0.04 -12.02
CA CYS A 71 8.52 0.45 -13.09
C CYS A 71 9.14 1.81 -12.76
N VAL A 72 10.33 2.07 -13.34
CA VAL A 72 11.00 3.38 -13.27
C VAL A 72 10.08 4.50 -13.75
N SER A 73 9.32 4.27 -14.83
CA SER A 73 8.35 5.24 -15.33
C SER A 73 6.92 4.87 -14.91
N CYS A 74 6.13 5.91 -14.60
CA CYS A 74 4.70 5.73 -14.33
C CYS A 74 3.96 5.17 -15.57
N GLU A 75 4.34 5.60 -16.77
CA GLU A 75 3.73 5.13 -18.02
C GLU A 75 3.88 3.62 -18.18
N ASP A 76 5.07 3.06 -17.89
CA ASP A 76 5.29 1.62 -17.94
C ASP A 76 4.51 0.89 -16.84
N SER A 77 4.40 1.45 -15.64
CA SER A 77 3.56 0.88 -14.58
C SER A 77 2.08 0.84 -15.00
N LEU A 78 1.59 1.88 -15.68
CA LEU A 78 0.23 1.90 -16.23
C LEU A 78 0.03 0.90 -17.36
N ARG A 79 1.02 0.71 -18.24
CA ARG A 79 0.99 -0.31 -19.28
C ARG A 79 0.94 -1.71 -18.68
N LEU A 80 1.79 -1.98 -17.70
CA LEU A 80 1.81 -3.26 -16.99
C LEU A 80 0.47 -3.55 -16.30
N ALA A 81 -0.17 -2.53 -15.72
CA ALA A 81 -1.48 -2.65 -15.10
C ALA A 81 -2.56 -3.11 -16.09
N GLN A 82 -2.47 -2.65 -17.35
CA GLN A 82 -3.42 -3.05 -18.41
C GLN A 82 -3.21 -4.49 -18.90
N GLU A 83 -2.02 -5.07 -18.69
CA GLU A 83 -1.76 -6.48 -19.01
C GLU A 83 -2.47 -7.45 -18.04
N ALA A 84 -2.89 -6.95 -16.87
CA ALA A 84 -3.66 -7.67 -15.85
C ALA A 84 -3.04 -9.01 -15.39
N ILE A 85 -1.71 -9.13 -15.43
CA ILE A 85 -0.98 -10.33 -14.97
C ILE A 85 -1.09 -10.44 -13.45
N VAL A 86 -0.77 -9.34 -12.76
CA VAL A 86 -0.92 -9.15 -11.30
C VAL A 86 -1.46 -7.74 -11.07
N PRO A 87 -2.30 -7.49 -10.05
CA PRO A 87 -2.78 -6.16 -9.73
C PRO A 87 -1.62 -5.18 -9.48
N ILE A 88 -1.72 -3.94 -9.98
CA ILE A 88 -0.72 -2.88 -9.83
C ILE A 88 -1.28 -1.72 -9.02
N ALA A 89 -0.44 -1.10 -8.19
CA ALA A 89 -0.78 0.10 -7.43
C ALA A 89 0.23 1.23 -7.70
N LEU A 90 -0.23 2.49 -7.56
CA LEU A 90 0.61 3.68 -7.60
C LEU A 90 0.80 4.26 -6.20
N ASP A 91 1.99 4.80 -5.91
CA ASP A 91 2.38 5.53 -4.69
C ASP A 91 3.08 6.86 -5.06
N GLU A 92 4.37 6.81 -5.35
CA GLU A 92 5.16 8.00 -5.64
C GLU A 92 4.68 8.75 -6.88
N SER A 93 4.16 8.04 -7.86
CA SER A 93 3.60 8.63 -9.10
C SER A 93 2.44 9.56 -8.81
N LEU A 94 1.64 9.28 -7.78
CA LEU A 94 0.51 10.10 -7.38
C LEU A 94 0.94 11.49 -6.88
N ASN A 95 2.15 11.62 -6.34
CA ASN A 95 2.64 12.90 -5.83
C ASN A 95 2.93 13.91 -6.96
N ALA A 96 3.29 13.42 -8.14
CA ALA A 96 3.57 14.23 -9.33
C ALA A 96 2.32 14.54 -10.16
N MET A 97 1.22 13.81 -9.96
CA MET A 97 -0.02 13.98 -10.73
C MET A 97 -0.99 14.93 -10.04
N ASP A 98 -1.69 15.77 -10.81
CA ASP A 98 -2.92 16.40 -10.31
C ASP A 98 -4.00 15.32 -10.14
N ALA A 99 -4.88 15.48 -9.14
CA ALA A 99 -5.97 14.52 -8.92
C ALA A 99 -6.90 14.39 -10.13
N ASN A 100 -7.03 15.45 -10.94
CA ASN A 100 -7.80 15.40 -12.17
C ASN A 100 -7.13 14.55 -13.27
N GLN A 101 -5.79 14.50 -13.28
CA GLN A 101 -5.04 13.65 -14.21
C GLN A 101 -5.16 12.16 -13.85
N CYS A 102 -5.49 11.85 -12.59
CA CYS A 102 -5.76 10.49 -12.17
C CYS A 102 -7.13 9.98 -12.64
N ASN A 103 -8.05 10.90 -13.04
CA ASN A 103 -9.35 10.48 -13.58
C ASN A 103 -9.16 9.83 -14.95
N GLY A 104 -9.69 8.63 -15.11
CA GLY A 104 -9.60 7.87 -16.36
C GLY A 104 -8.40 6.92 -16.44
N LEU A 105 -7.55 6.83 -15.42
CA LEU A 105 -6.59 5.74 -15.30
C LEU A 105 -7.35 4.41 -15.19
N THR A 106 -6.86 3.37 -15.83
CA THR A 106 -7.51 2.05 -15.86
C THR A 106 -6.53 0.94 -15.49
N GLY A 107 -7.04 -0.20 -15.04
CA GLY A 107 -6.25 -1.39 -14.71
C GLY A 107 -5.55 -1.34 -13.35
N LEU A 108 -5.63 -0.23 -12.62
CA LEU A 108 -5.01 -0.11 -11.30
C LEU A 108 -5.87 -0.75 -10.21
N ALA A 109 -5.23 -1.46 -9.28
CA ALA A 109 -5.87 -2.05 -8.11
C ALA A 109 -5.97 -1.06 -6.94
N ALA A 110 -4.96 -0.21 -6.75
CA ALA A 110 -4.94 0.72 -5.63
C ALA A 110 -4.16 2.02 -5.92
N PHE A 111 -4.57 3.09 -5.22
CA PHE A 111 -3.80 4.30 -5.03
C PHE A 111 -3.30 4.30 -3.58
N VAL A 112 -1.99 4.14 -3.39
CA VAL A 112 -1.36 4.22 -2.07
C VAL A 112 -1.08 5.69 -1.76
N ILE A 113 -1.86 6.28 -0.87
CA ILE A 113 -1.84 7.72 -0.61
C ILE A 113 -1.17 7.97 0.74
N LYS A 114 -0.10 8.77 0.72
CA LYS A 114 0.62 9.24 1.92
C LYS A 114 0.27 10.71 2.17
N PRO A 115 -0.71 11.03 3.03
CA PRO A 115 -1.24 12.38 3.16
C PRO A 115 -0.22 13.46 3.43
N THR A 116 0.81 13.18 4.25
CA THR A 116 1.90 14.11 4.56
C THR A 116 2.78 14.42 3.34
N LEU A 117 2.94 13.48 2.43
CA LEU A 117 3.74 13.64 1.21
C LEU A 117 2.87 14.13 0.04
N SER A 118 1.60 13.78 0.04
CA SER A 118 0.68 14.07 -1.06
C SER A 118 0.02 15.46 -0.96
N GLY A 119 0.33 16.29 0.04
CA GLY A 119 -0.22 17.65 0.18
C GLY A 119 -1.44 17.76 1.09
N GLY A 120 -1.57 16.86 2.07
CA GLY A 120 -2.53 16.94 3.17
C GLY A 120 -3.92 16.36 2.87
N VAL A 121 -4.83 16.56 3.83
CA VAL A 121 -6.15 15.92 3.86
C VAL A 121 -7.01 16.24 2.64
N SER A 122 -7.07 17.51 2.23
CA SER A 122 -7.90 17.92 1.10
C SER A 122 -7.49 17.25 -0.23
N ARG A 123 -6.20 17.11 -0.47
CA ARG A 123 -5.70 16.42 -1.67
C ARG A 123 -5.91 14.91 -1.54
N THR A 124 -5.71 14.34 -0.37
CA THR A 124 -5.99 12.92 -0.09
C THR A 124 -7.45 12.57 -0.45
N ILE A 125 -8.41 13.40 -0.04
CA ILE A 125 -9.82 13.16 -0.37
C ILE A 125 -10.07 13.22 -1.89
N ARG A 126 -9.41 14.14 -2.60
CA ARG A 126 -9.52 14.21 -4.08
C ARG A 126 -8.91 12.97 -4.74
N LEU A 127 -7.73 12.55 -4.32
CA LEU A 127 -7.08 11.32 -4.84
C LEU A 127 -7.91 10.07 -4.53
N ALA A 128 -8.50 9.96 -3.33
CA ALA A 128 -9.37 8.84 -2.98
C ALA A 128 -10.64 8.79 -3.85
N ARG A 129 -11.21 9.94 -4.18
CA ARG A 129 -12.34 10.02 -5.13
C ARG A 129 -11.92 9.62 -6.54
N ALA A 130 -10.76 10.09 -7.01
CA ALA A 130 -10.22 9.71 -8.30
C ALA A 130 -9.93 8.20 -8.38
N ALA A 131 -9.34 7.60 -7.34
CA ALA A 131 -9.13 6.17 -7.25
C ALA A 131 -10.44 5.40 -7.46
N ARG A 132 -11.49 5.74 -6.71
CA ARG A 132 -12.80 5.09 -6.85
C ARG A 132 -13.43 5.28 -8.22
N ALA A 133 -13.28 6.46 -8.82
CA ALA A 133 -13.78 6.73 -10.17
C ALA A 133 -13.09 5.85 -11.23
N CYS A 134 -11.86 5.41 -10.96
CA CYS A 134 -11.08 4.48 -11.80
C CYS A 134 -11.26 3.00 -11.44
N GLY A 135 -12.09 2.68 -10.45
CA GLY A 135 -12.24 1.32 -9.94
C GLY A 135 -11.09 0.83 -9.06
N ALA A 136 -10.18 1.73 -8.65
CA ALA A 136 -9.07 1.43 -7.75
C ALA A 136 -9.43 1.71 -6.29
N GLU A 137 -8.80 0.97 -5.36
CA GLU A 137 -8.96 1.19 -3.92
C GLU A 137 -8.03 2.30 -3.42
N PRO A 138 -8.52 3.34 -2.74
CA PRO A 138 -7.66 4.28 -2.04
C PRO A 138 -7.11 3.64 -0.77
N VAL A 139 -5.80 3.54 -0.63
CA VAL A 139 -5.11 2.95 0.52
C VAL A 139 -4.30 4.04 1.22
N ILE A 140 -4.69 4.41 2.43
CA ILE A 140 -3.92 5.35 3.25
C ILE A 140 -2.69 4.64 3.82
N SER A 141 -1.53 5.27 3.65
CA SER A 141 -0.25 4.79 4.15
C SER A 141 0.48 5.90 4.92
N ALA A 142 1.22 5.49 5.94
CA ALA A 142 2.05 6.38 6.73
C ALA A 142 3.44 6.57 6.07
N ALA A 143 4.04 7.73 6.36
CA ALA A 143 5.40 8.11 5.99
C ALA A 143 6.24 8.43 7.24
N PHE A 144 6.21 7.55 8.24
CA PHE A 144 6.89 7.66 9.53
C PHE A 144 6.39 8.81 10.43
N GLU A 145 5.10 9.08 10.39
CA GLU A 145 4.48 10.03 11.32
C GLU A 145 4.57 9.52 12.77
N SER A 146 4.61 10.49 13.71
CA SER A 146 4.45 10.23 15.14
C SER A 146 3.04 9.66 15.43
N GLY A 147 2.83 9.16 16.65
CA GLY A 147 1.52 8.61 17.03
C GLY A 147 0.37 9.61 16.93
N VAL A 148 0.63 10.91 17.04
CA VAL A 148 -0.38 11.94 16.72
C VAL A 148 -0.78 11.89 15.25
N GLY A 149 0.20 11.83 14.35
CA GLY A 149 -0.03 11.71 12.91
C GLY A 149 -0.70 10.39 12.55
N ILE A 150 -0.21 9.27 13.08
CA ILE A 150 -0.82 7.93 12.87
C ILE A 150 -2.29 7.92 13.27
N ARG A 151 -2.66 8.55 14.39
CA ARG A 151 -4.06 8.68 14.83
C ARG A 151 -4.89 9.44 13.79
N ALA A 152 -4.38 10.56 13.29
CA ALA A 152 -5.07 11.33 12.25
C ALA A 152 -5.23 10.50 10.95
N LEU A 153 -4.19 9.77 10.53
CA LEU A 153 -4.24 8.88 9.38
C LEU A 153 -5.25 7.74 9.57
N ALA A 154 -5.37 7.18 10.76
CA ALA A 154 -6.35 6.13 11.04
C ALA A 154 -7.79 6.63 10.94
N TYR A 155 -8.11 7.84 11.42
CA TYR A 155 -9.43 8.45 11.18
C TYR A 155 -9.67 8.72 9.70
N LEU A 156 -8.66 9.22 8.99
CA LEU A 156 -8.76 9.49 7.56
C LEU A 156 -8.95 8.20 6.76
N SER A 157 -8.22 7.12 7.09
CA SER A 157 -8.37 5.82 6.43
C SER A 157 -9.80 5.29 6.59
N ASN A 158 -10.37 5.36 7.79
CA ASN A 158 -11.75 4.95 8.04
C ASN A 158 -12.78 5.79 7.24
N ALA A 159 -12.47 7.04 6.93
CA ALA A 159 -13.35 7.92 6.15
C ALA A 159 -13.27 7.70 4.64
N VAL A 160 -12.11 7.25 4.11
CA VAL A 160 -11.87 7.20 2.65
C VAL A 160 -11.61 5.79 2.09
N MET A 161 -11.29 4.81 2.89
CA MET A 161 -11.04 3.44 2.45
C MET A 161 -12.30 2.57 2.52
N SER A 162 -12.33 1.49 1.76
CA SER A 162 -13.38 0.48 1.86
C SER A 162 -13.25 -0.33 3.16
N PRO A 163 -14.35 -0.76 3.78
CA PRO A 163 -14.32 -1.62 4.96
C PRO A 163 -13.52 -2.91 4.70
N GLY A 164 -12.69 -3.29 5.67
CA GLY A 164 -11.87 -4.50 5.58
C GLY A 164 -10.54 -4.34 4.83
N VAL A 165 -10.31 -3.22 4.16
CA VAL A 165 -9.01 -2.95 3.52
C VAL A 165 -8.00 -2.49 4.58
N ALA A 166 -6.84 -3.14 4.62
CA ALA A 166 -5.79 -2.79 5.56
C ALA A 166 -5.10 -1.48 5.18
N ALA A 167 -5.01 -0.52 6.11
CA ALA A 167 -4.21 0.68 5.97
C ALA A 167 -2.72 0.40 6.26
N GLY A 168 -1.82 1.18 5.65
CA GLY A 168 -0.37 1.05 5.84
C GLY A 168 0.15 1.90 7.01
N LEU A 169 -0.29 1.63 8.25
CA LEU A 169 -0.01 2.49 9.41
C LEU A 169 1.01 1.94 10.42
N ASP A 170 1.73 0.87 10.10
CA ASP A 170 2.62 0.19 11.06
C ASP A 170 4.06 0.75 11.10
N THR A 171 4.31 1.91 10.50
CA THR A 171 5.63 2.56 10.46
C THR A 171 6.10 3.10 11.81
N TRP A 172 5.19 3.39 12.74
CA TRP A 172 5.50 3.87 14.09
C TRP A 172 6.47 2.96 14.85
N ARG A 173 6.49 1.66 14.55
CA ARG A 173 7.40 0.67 15.17
C ARG A 173 8.88 0.94 14.90
N TRP A 174 9.18 1.73 13.89
CA TRP A 174 10.52 2.10 13.50
C TRP A 174 11.02 3.40 14.14
N LEU A 175 10.14 4.08 14.88
CA LEU A 175 10.54 5.25 15.67
C LEU A 175 11.22 4.79 16.95
N ALA A 176 12.39 5.37 17.26
CA ALA A 176 13.09 5.08 18.51
C ALA A 176 12.34 5.65 19.73
N GLU A 177 11.69 6.81 19.53
CA GLU A 177 10.86 7.49 20.51
C GLU A 177 9.64 8.07 19.82
N ASP A 178 8.55 8.26 20.54
CA ASP A 178 7.34 8.92 20.05
C ASP A 178 6.88 9.98 21.07
N VAL A 179 6.10 10.94 20.58
CA VAL A 179 5.53 12.03 21.38
C VAL A 179 4.27 11.64 22.16
N VAL A 180 3.78 10.41 21.94
CA VAL A 180 2.60 9.84 22.64
C VAL A 180 2.87 8.43 23.10
N ASP A 181 2.20 8.04 24.19
CA ASP A 181 2.12 6.64 24.61
C ASP A 181 1.07 5.90 23.77
N HIS A 182 1.45 4.77 23.20
CA HIS A 182 0.57 3.89 22.44
C HIS A 182 -0.17 2.85 23.28
N ALA A 183 0.05 2.82 24.60
CA ALA A 183 -0.59 1.87 25.50
C ALA A 183 -2.12 1.99 25.42
N GLY A 184 -2.78 0.85 25.20
CA GLY A 184 -4.25 0.78 25.09
C GLY A 184 -4.85 1.25 23.76
N LEU A 185 -4.05 1.82 22.83
CA LEU A 185 -4.54 2.21 21.52
C LEU A 185 -4.46 1.09 20.48
N ARG A 186 -3.71 0.04 20.76
CA ARG A 186 -3.53 -1.11 19.88
C ARG A 186 -3.98 -2.42 20.49
N CYS A 187 -4.56 -3.28 19.64
CA CYS A 187 -4.82 -4.68 19.94
C CYS A 187 -4.37 -5.51 18.72
N GLY A 188 -3.20 -6.13 18.83
CA GLY A 188 -2.61 -6.88 17.72
C GLY A 188 -2.37 -6.00 16.49
N ALA A 189 -2.99 -6.33 15.37
CA ALA A 189 -2.93 -5.61 14.10
C ALA A 189 -3.90 -4.41 14.00
N GLU A 190 -4.76 -4.20 15.01
CA GLU A 190 -5.80 -3.18 14.98
C GLU A 190 -5.44 -1.96 15.82
N TRP A 191 -5.80 -0.78 15.31
CA TRP A 191 -5.85 0.44 16.10
C TRP A 191 -7.26 0.63 16.65
N ARG A 192 -7.37 0.80 17.98
CA ARG A 192 -8.64 1.06 18.67
C ARG A 192 -8.60 2.46 19.27
N PHE A 193 -9.44 3.33 18.75
CA PHE A 193 -9.67 4.65 19.31
C PHE A 193 -10.98 4.60 20.10
N GLY A 194 -10.93 4.98 21.40
CA GLY A 194 -12.13 5.07 22.20
C GLY A 194 -13.18 5.95 21.53
N SER A 195 -14.46 5.63 21.72
CA SER A 195 -15.54 6.51 21.29
C SER A 195 -15.29 7.91 21.87
N VAL A 196 -15.15 8.91 20.99
CA VAL A 196 -15.25 10.30 21.45
C VAL A 196 -16.65 10.42 21.99
N ALA A 197 -16.78 10.55 23.33
CA ALA A 197 -18.06 10.90 23.93
C ALA A 197 -18.52 12.20 23.24
N ARG A 198 -19.69 12.14 22.63
CA ARG A 198 -20.33 13.29 21.99
C ARG A 198 -20.75 14.29 23.05
#